data_d77bae5d74901d435674b1da08f80713
#
_entry.id   d77bae5d74901d435674b1da08f80713
#
_cell.length_a   1.000
_cell.length_b   1.000
_cell.length_c   1.000
_cell.angle_alpha   90.00
_cell.angle_beta   90.00
_cell.angle_gamma   90.00
#
_symmetry.space_group_name_H-M   'P 1'
#
loop_
_entity.id
_entity.type
_entity.pdbx_description
1 polymer ?
#
loop_
_entity_poly.entity_id
_entity_poly.type
_entity_poly.pdbx_seq_one_letter_code
_entity_poly.pdbx_strand_id
1 'polypeptide(L)'
;MQAFCAADIEAVHEARLAPRCRIDFLVDHIGIEIKKKRPERAKLLAQLERYAACSQIGQIVVVAPRGINLPGRIDGKPVTMVALERLWGICLA
;
A
#
# COMPACT_ATOMS: atom_id res chain seq x y z
N MET A 1 -5.82 2.77 13.89
CA MET A 1 -4.64 1.94 13.61
C MET A 1 -3.93 1.50 14.88
N GLN A 2 -4.68 0.87 15.73
CA GLN A 2 -4.18 0.42 17.03
C GLN A 2 -3.00 -0.56 16.90
N ALA A 3 -3.07 -1.44 15.91
CA ALA A 3 -2.05 -2.47 15.74
C ALA A 3 -0.65 -1.89 15.54
N PHE A 4 -0.52 -0.82 14.78
CA PHE A 4 0.77 -0.19 14.53
C PHE A 4 1.27 0.53 15.78
N CYS A 5 0.39 1.20 16.48
CA CYS A 5 0.76 1.88 17.72
C CYS A 5 1.18 0.91 18.81
N ALA A 6 0.46 -0.21 18.91
CA ALA A 6 0.76 -1.23 19.92
C ALA A 6 2.12 -1.90 19.71
N ALA A 7 2.59 -1.93 18.48
CA ALA A 7 3.89 -2.52 18.13
C ALA A 7 5.05 -1.51 18.24
N ASP A 8 4.79 -0.34 18.79
CA ASP A 8 5.80 0.72 18.94
C ASP A 8 6.30 1.22 17.58
N ILE A 9 5.48 1.06 16.55
CA ILE A 9 5.79 1.49 15.19
C ILE A 9 5.02 2.77 14.91
N GLU A 10 5.73 3.81 14.51
CA GLU A 10 5.08 5.05 14.10
C GLU A 10 4.46 4.88 12.72
N ALA A 11 3.16 5.10 12.64
CA ALA A 11 2.43 5.09 11.38
C ALA A 11 1.75 6.43 11.18
N VAL A 12 1.91 7.00 10.00
CA VAL A 12 1.26 8.25 9.64
C VAL A 12 0.09 7.91 8.73
N HIS A 13 -1.12 8.23 9.19
CA HIS A 13 -2.34 8.01 8.43
C HIS A 13 -2.57 9.16 7.44
N GLU A 14 -2.91 8.83 6.21
CA GLU A 14 -3.10 9.80 5.13
C GLU A 14 -1.90 10.72 4.96
N ALA A 15 -0.72 10.11 4.90
CA ALA A 15 0.52 10.85 4.75
C ALA A 15 0.58 11.55 3.40
N ARG A 16 0.88 12.84 3.44
CA ARG A 16 1.09 13.61 2.22
C ARG A 16 2.53 13.45 1.77
N LEU A 17 2.72 12.84 0.61
CA LEU A 17 4.03 12.61 0.03
C LEU A 17 4.46 13.76 -0.88
N ALA A 18 3.48 14.42 -1.50
CA ALA A 18 3.69 15.53 -2.41
C ALA A 18 2.37 16.31 -2.48
N PRO A 19 2.32 17.49 -3.09
CA PRO A 19 1.13 18.34 -3.11
C PRO A 19 -0.17 17.67 -3.56
N ARG A 20 -0.12 16.64 -4.38
CA ARG A 20 -1.30 15.91 -4.82
C ARG A 20 -1.14 14.41 -4.67
N CYS A 21 -0.32 14.01 -3.70
CA CYS A 21 0.01 12.61 -3.51
C CYS A 21 -0.12 12.27 -2.03
N ARG A 22 -1.18 11.53 -1.69
CA ARG A 22 -1.40 11.02 -0.34
C ARG A 22 -1.46 9.52 -0.38
N ILE A 23 -0.83 8.91 0.58
CA ILE A 23 -0.90 7.48 0.79
C ILE A 23 -1.63 7.22 2.10
N ASP A 24 -2.38 6.10 2.19
CA ASP A 24 -3.20 5.83 3.36
C ASP A 24 -2.38 5.74 4.64
N PHE A 25 -1.26 5.03 4.60
CA PHE A 25 -0.37 4.93 5.76
C PHE A 25 1.08 4.97 5.31
N LEU A 26 1.90 5.57 6.15
CA LEU A 26 3.35 5.55 5.98
C LEU A 26 3.96 5.06 7.29
N VAL A 27 4.65 3.92 7.25
CA VAL A 27 5.32 3.31 8.38
C VAL A 27 6.80 3.23 8.04
N ASP A 28 7.62 4.07 8.67
CA ASP A 28 9.01 4.27 8.27
C ASP A 28 9.09 4.66 6.80
N HIS A 29 9.59 3.78 5.96
CA HIS A 29 9.66 3.99 4.50
C HIS A 29 8.70 3.09 3.74
N ILE A 30 7.77 2.45 4.45
CA ILE A 30 6.79 1.55 3.83
C ILE A 30 5.49 2.31 3.63
N GLY A 31 5.13 2.55 2.37
CA GLY A 31 3.86 3.13 2.03
C GLY A 31 2.80 2.04 1.89
N ILE A 32 1.68 2.20 2.57
CA ILE A 32 0.59 1.23 2.55
C ILE A 32 -0.64 1.88 1.96
N GLU A 33 -1.16 1.28 0.91
CA GLU A 33 -2.37 1.73 0.24
C GLU A 33 -3.45 0.68 0.39
N ILE A 34 -4.61 1.06 0.93
CA ILE A 34 -5.72 0.15 1.17
C ILE A 34 -6.83 0.48 0.19
N LYS A 35 -7.24 -0.51 -0.60
CA LYS A 35 -8.35 -0.38 -1.54
C LYS A 35 -9.55 -1.16 -1.04
N LYS A 36 -10.68 -0.49 -0.92
CA LYS A 36 -11.92 -1.13 -0.44
C LYS A 36 -12.59 -1.95 -1.53
N LYS A 37 -12.35 -1.58 -2.78
CA LYS A 37 -12.87 -2.29 -3.95
C LYS A 37 -11.71 -2.62 -4.86
N ARG A 38 -11.93 -3.53 -5.80
CA ARG A 38 -10.91 -3.83 -6.79
C ARG A 38 -10.69 -2.61 -7.68
N PRO A 39 -9.51 -1.98 -7.63
CA PRO A 39 -9.23 -0.81 -8.44
C PRO A 39 -8.96 -1.20 -9.89
N GLU A 40 -9.09 -0.22 -10.77
CA GLU A 40 -8.63 -0.38 -12.15
C GLU A 40 -7.11 -0.45 -12.17
N ARG A 41 -6.57 -1.48 -12.82
CA ARG A 41 -5.13 -1.74 -12.77
C ARG A 41 -4.29 -0.57 -13.27
N ALA A 42 -4.71 0.04 -14.40
CA ALA A 42 -3.96 1.15 -14.97
C ALA A 42 -3.91 2.36 -14.05
N LYS A 43 -5.03 2.67 -13.40
CA LYS A 43 -5.08 3.79 -12.45
C LYS A 43 -4.26 3.50 -11.21
N LEU A 44 -4.30 2.26 -10.73
CA LEU A 44 -3.51 1.87 -9.58
C LEU A 44 -2.02 1.95 -9.89
N LEU A 45 -1.60 1.44 -11.04
CA LEU A 45 -0.19 1.53 -11.44
C LEU A 45 0.30 2.97 -11.52
N ALA A 46 -0.51 3.86 -12.11
CA ALA A 46 -0.16 5.27 -12.18
C ALA A 46 0.00 5.87 -10.77
N GLN A 47 -0.87 5.50 -9.87
CA GLN A 47 -0.82 5.95 -8.48
C GLN A 47 0.45 5.44 -7.78
N LEU A 48 0.77 4.15 -7.97
CA LEU A 48 1.97 3.56 -7.37
C LEU A 48 3.24 4.17 -7.93
N GLU A 49 3.25 4.53 -9.20
CA GLU A 49 4.40 5.21 -9.81
C GLU A 49 4.63 6.57 -9.15
N ARG A 50 3.55 7.29 -8.85
CA ARG A 50 3.67 8.56 -8.14
C ARG A 50 4.22 8.36 -6.72
N TYR A 51 3.78 7.31 -6.03
CA TYR A 51 4.30 7.00 -4.70
C TYR A 51 5.79 6.63 -4.78
N ALA A 52 6.14 5.78 -5.74
CA ALA A 52 7.52 5.33 -5.87
C ALA A 52 8.49 6.47 -6.20
N ALA A 53 8.00 7.54 -6.83
CA ALA A 53 8.82 8.71 -7.14
C ALA A 53 9.16 9.52 -5.89
N CYS A 54 8.46 9.30 -4.78
CA CYS A 54 8.69 10.06 -3.56
C CYS A 54 9.84 9.46 -2.76
N SER A 55 10.77 10.30 -2.32
CA SER A 55 11.94 9.85 -1.57
C SER A 55 11.59 9.22 -0.22
N GLN A 56 10.43 9.55 0.33
CA GLN A 56 9.97 9.00 1.60
C GLN A 56 9.57 7.53 1.50
N ILE A 57 9.30 7.06 0.29
CA ILE A 57 8.85 5.70 0.05
C ILE A 57 10.04 4.82 -0.35
N GLY A 58 10.27 3.76 0.40
CA GLY A 58 11.26 2.75 0.05
C GLY A 58 10.63 1.44 -0.37
N GLN A 59 9.36 1.24 -0.02
CA GLN A 59 8.61 0.04 -0.32
C GLN A 59 7.13 0.36 -0.34
N ILE A 60 6.38 -0.33 -1.19
CA ILE A 60 4.94 -0.12 -1.30
C ILE A 60 4.21 -1.43 -0.99
N VAL A 61 3.16 -1.35 -0.18
CA VAL A 61 2.27 -2.47 0.10
C VAL A 61 0.86 -2.05 -0.31
N VAL A 62 0.24 -2.83 -1.17
CA VAL A 62 -1.14 -2.60 -1.59
C VAL A 62 -2.02 -3.68 -0.98
N VAL A 63 -3.05 -3.27 -0.26
CA VAL A 63 -4.02 -4.17 0.35
C VAL A 63 -5.35 -3.98 -0.36
N ALA A 64 -5.89 -5.06 -0.90
CA ALA A 64 -7.15 -5.01 -1.64
C ALA A 64 -7.96 -6.28 -1.38
N PRO A 65 -9.30 -6.25 -1.64
CA PRO A 65 -10.13 -7.43 -1.42
C PRO A 65 -9.70 -8.61 -2.27
N ARG A 66 -9.28 -8.35 -3.51
CA ARG A 66 -8.83 -9.39 -4.44
C ARG A 66 -7.46 -9.02 -5.01
N GLY A 67 -6.69 -10.05 -5.32
CA GLY A 67 -5.37 -9.86 -5.89
C GLY A 67 -5.40 -9.19 -7.25
N ILE A 68 -4.44 -8.33 -7.47
CA ILE A 68 -4.22 -7.64 -8.74
C ILE A 68 -2.79 -7.94 -9.15
N ASN A 69 -2.60 -8.27 -10.42
CA ASN A 69 -1.27 -8.53 -10.92
C ASN A 69 -0.48 -7.23 -11.03
N LEU A 70 0.46 -7.06 -10.13
CA LEU A 70 1.31 -5.88 -10.08
C LEU A 70 2.77 -6.29 -10.30
N PRO A 71 3.60 -5.39 -10.85
CA PRO A 71 5.03 -5.66 -10.94
C PRO A 71 5.62 -5.77 -9.54
N GLY A 72 6.67 -6.57 -9.39
CA GLY A 72 7.34 -6.74 -8.11
C GLY A 72 8.12 -5.52 -7.66
N ARG A 73 8.44 -4.62 -8.60
CA ARG A 73 9.15 -3.38 -8.32
C ARG A 73 8.64 -2.28 -9.23
N ILE A 74 8.59 -1.07 -8.67
CA ILE A 74 8.29 0.14 -9.44
C ILE A 74 9.36 1.16 -9.06
N ASP A 75 10.05 1.70 -10.05
CA ASP A 75 11.14 2.65 -9.83
C ASP A 75 12.18 2.11 -8.86
N GLY A 76 12.48 0.81 -8.97
CA GLY A 76 13.44 0.13 -8.13
C GLY A 76 12.97 -0.22 -6.73
N LYS A 77 11.74 0.12 -6.38
CA LYS A 77 11.21 -0.10 -5.03
C LYS A 77 10.28 -1.30 -5.01
N PRO A 78 10.41 -2.18 -4.00
CA PRO A 78 9.56 -3.37 -3.91
C PRO A 78 8.09 -3.03 -3.79
N VAL A 79 7.23 -3.81 -4.44
CA VAL A 79 5.78 -3.69 -4.38
C VAL A 79 5.22 -5.03 -3.96
N THR A 80 4.46 -5.03 -2.88
CA THR A 80 3.82 -6.24 -2.35
C THR A 80 2.30 -6.09 -2.45
N MET A 81 1.66 -7.11 -3.02
CA MET A 81 0.21 -7.16 -3.12
C MET A 81 -0.34 -8.10 -2.05
N VAL A 82 -1.22 -7.59 -1.19
CA VAL A 82 -1.90 -8.39 -0.17
C VAL A 82 -3.37 -8.49 -0.55
N ALA A 83 -3.81 -9.71 -0.87
CA ALA A 83 -5.21 -9.98 -1.23
C ALA A 83 -5.94 -10.46 0.01
N LEU A 84 -6.88 -9.67 0.50
CA LEU A 84 -7.62 -10.00 1.72
C LEU A 84 -8.47 -11.27 1.57
N GLU A 85 -8.95 -11.56 0.37
CA GLU A 85 -9.75 -12.74 0.13
C GLU A 85 -9.05 -14.02 0.55
N ARG A 86 -7.73 -14.09 0.37
CA ARG A 86 -6.95 -15.27 0.77
C ARG A 86 -6.85 -15.39 2.28
N LEU A 87 -6.69 -14.26 2.95
CA LEU A 87 -6.62 -14.24 4.40
C LEU A 87 -7.97 -14.58 5.01
N TRP A 88 -9.03 -13.97 4.48
CA TRP A 88 -10.39 -14.23 4.92
C TRP A 88 -10.80 -15.67 4.67
N GLY A 89 -10.42 -16.22 3.52
CA GLY A 89 -10.71 -17.60 3.20
C GLY A 89 -10.12 -18.56 4.21
N ILE A 90 -8.95 -18.28 4.72
CA ILE A 90 -8.31 -19.10 5.74
C ILE A 90 -9.03 -18.94 7.09
N CYS A 91 -9.40 -17.72 7.42
CA CYS A 91 -10.00 -17.41 8.71
C CYS A 91 -11.48 -17.79 8.79
N LEU A 92 -12.19 -17.66 7.68
CA LEU A 92 -13.65 -17.86 7.66
C LEU A 92 -14.08 -19.22 7.14
N ALA A 93 -13.18 -19.91 6.52
CA ALA A 93 -13.48 -21.25 6.03
C ALA A 93 -13.57 -22.23 7.19
#